data_6f03c98cdfe45fa3f103e0bda6d12ec3
#
_entry.id   6f03c98cdfe45fa3f103e0bda6d12ec3
#
_cell.length_a   1.000
_cell.length_b   1.000
_cell.length_c   1.000
_cell.angle_alpha   90.00
_cell.angle_beta   90.00
_cell.angle_gamma   90.00
#
_symmetry.space_group_name_H-M   'P 1'
#
loop_
_entity.id
_entity.type
_entity.pdbx_description
1 polymer ?
#
loop_
_entity_poly.entity_id
_entity_poly.type
_entity_poly.pdbx_seq_one_letter_code
_entity_poly.pdbx_strand_id
1 'polypeptide(L)'
;MKYDLVIWDFNGTIIDDVALGISSVNTMLAKRSLPVLESADEYRAKLRFPIIDYYRSLGFDFGAEPYDVLAREWVELYNAGEDKCAACTGAADAVHRIREAGIEQQILSASERGMLIASLRRLGLEGYFDEIYAQDNFYAEGKLGTAKAIASRFGERRAVMLGDTVHDFETARIIGADCILFTGGHGMYSDLAACRVPLVSDLREAADIILG
;
A
#
# COMPACT_ATOMS: atom_id res chain seq x y z
N MET A 1 6.84 17.57 -18.93
CA MET A 1 6.46 16.64 -17.84
C MET A 1 7.45 16.80 -16.69
N LYS A 2 6.93 16.78 -15.47
CA LYS A 2 7.74 16.99 -14.26
C LYS A 2 8.51 15.73 -13.85
N TYR A 3 7.97 14.53 -14.16
CA TYR A 3 8.51 13.24 -13.74
C TYR A 3 8.75 12.31 -14.92
N ASP A 4 9.73 11.42 -14.77
CA ASP A 4 10.12 10.39 -15.74
C ASP A 4 9.63 9.00 -15.28
N LEU A 5 9.32 8.86 -13.99
CA LEU A 5 8.92 7.61 -13.33
C LEU A 5 7.88 7.86 -12.23
N VAL A 6 6.83 7.05 -12.23
CA VAL A 6 5.87 6.94 -11.13
C VAL A 6 6.02 5.59 -10.45
N ILE A 7 6.18 5.60 -9.13
CA ILE A 7 6.25 4.40 -8.30
C ILE A 7 4.98 4.35 -7.46
N TRP A 8 4.21 3.29 -7.62
CA TRP A 8 2.94 3.10 -6.95
C TRP A 8 3.07 2.17 -5.74
N ASP A 9 2.47 2.53 -4.64
CA ASP A 9 2.01 1.55 -3.68
C ASP A 9 0.80 0.81 -4.23
N PHE A 10 0.44 -0.33 -3.62
CA PHE A 10 -0.65 -1.17 -4.09
C PHE A 10 -1.86 -1.13 -3.15
N ASN A 11 -1.73 -1.64 -1.91
CA ASN A 11 -2.83 -1.72 -0.95
C ASN A 11 -3.20 -0.33 -0.42
N GLY A 12 -4.49 0.01 -0.44
CA GLY A 12 -4.96 1.34 -0.04
C GLY A 12 -4.64 2.45 -1.04
N THR A 13 -3.90 2.17 -2.12
CA THR A 13 -3.54 3.13 -3.17
C THR A 13 -4.13 2.73 -4.52
N ILE A 14 -3.77 1.56 -5.06
CA ILE A 14 -4.39 1.05 -6.30
C ILE A 14 -5.67 0.30 -5.99
N ILE A 15 -5.65 -0.59 -4.98
CA ILE A 15 -6.80 -1.39 -4.54
C ILE A 15 -7.41 -0.81 -3.26
N ASP A 16 -8.73 -0.66 -3.24
CA ASP A 16 -9.50 -0.23 -2.07
C ASP A 16 -9.80 -1.44 -1.18
N ASP A 17 -8.89 -1.74 -0.29
CA ASP A 17 -8.94 -2.90 0.59
C ASP A 17 -8.98 -2.56 2.10
N VAL A 18 -9.17 -1.30 2.46
CA VAL A 18 -9.23 -0.86 3.87
C VAL A 18 -10.30 -1.63 4.65
N ALA A 19 -11.52 -1.72 4.10
CA ALA A 19 -12.61 -2.43 4.75
C ALA A 19 -12.32 -3.93 4.90
N LEU A 20 -11.67 -4.54 3.91
CA LEU A 20 -11.25 -5.94 3.96
C LEU A 20 -10.15 -6.15 5.00
N GLY A 21 -9.14 -5.28 5.06
CA GLY A 21 -8.08 -5.32 6.06
C GLY A 21 -8.64 -5.26 7.49
N ILE A 22 -9.60 -4.35 7.76
CA ILE A 22 -10.29 -4.24 9.04
C ILE A 22 -11.10 -5.51 9.35
N SER A 23 -11.86 -6.00 8.39
CA SER A 23 -12.70 -7.21 8.54
C SER A 23 -11.84 -8.44 8.84
N SER A 24 -10.71 -8.61 8.14
CA SER A 24 -9.79 -9.73 8.34
C SER A 24 -9.18 -9.71 9.75
N VAL A 25 -8.63 -8.56 10.18
CA VAL A 25 -8.04 -8.46 11.52
C VAL A 25 -9.09 -8.59 12.62
N ASN A 26 -10.30 -8.05 12.44
CA ASN A 26 -11.38 -8.18 13.39
C ASN A 26 -11.85 -9.64 13.55
N THR A 27 -11.86 -10.42 12.48
CA THR A 27 -12.13 -11.86 12.53
C THR A 27 -11.09 -12.58 13.39
N MET A 28 -9.81 -12.25 13.23
CA MET A 28 -8.72 -12.82 14.02
C MET A 28 -8.81 -12.42 15.50
N LEU A 29 -9.16 -11.16 15.78
CA LEU A 29 -9.33 -10.63 17.14
C LEU A 29 -10.51 -11.31 17.85
N ALA A 30 -11.68 -11.38 17.20
CA ALA A 30 -12.88 -12.01 17.74
C ALA A 30 -12.65 -13.50 18.07
N LYS A 31 -11.95 -14.24 17.21
CA LYS A 31 -11.56 -15.64 17.44
C LYS A 31 -10.78 -15.85 18.73
N ARG A 32 -10.02 -14.81 19.15
CA ARG A 32 -9.17 -14.83 20.36
C ARG A 32 -9.76 -14.07 21.54
N SER A 33 -11.04 -13.67 21.43
CA SER A 33 -11.72 -12.85 22.44
C SER A 33 -10.98 -11.53 22.77
N LEU A 34 -10.23 -11.00 21.79
CA LEU A 34 -9.57 -9.70 21.86
C LEU A 34 -10.56 -8.60 21.42
N PRO A 35 -10.39 -7.35 21.91
CA PRO A 35 -11.21 -6.22 21.47
C PRO A 35 -11.08 -6.00 19.95
N VAL A 36 -12.22 -5.93 19.26
CA VAL A 36 -12.26 -5.63 17.82
C VAL A 36 -12.14 -4.13 17.60
N LEU A 37 -11.70 -3.74 16.41
CA LEU A 37 -11.66 -2.35 15.96
C LEU A 37 -13.06 -1.90 15.58
N GLU A 38 -13.53 -0.81 16.17
CA GLU A 38 -14.91 -0.33 16.00
C GLU A 38 -15.07 0.62 14.81
N SER A 39 -13.97 1.19 14.31
CA SER A 39 -13.99 2.15 13.21
C SER A 39 -12.74 2.10 12.34
N ALA A 40 -12.84 2.64 11.12
CA ALA A 40 -11.69 2.83 10.24
C ALA A 40 -10.64 3.80 10.84
N ASP A 41 -11.08 4.80 11.60
CA ASP A 41 -10.16 5.73 12.24
C ASP A 41 -9.38 5.05 13.38
N GLU A 42 -10.01 4.17 14.15
CA GLU A 42 -9.31 3.36 15.15
C GLU A 42 -8.29 2.41 14.49
N TYR A 43 -8.66 1.77 13.38
CA TYR A 43 -7.75 0.97 12.59
C TYR A 43 -6.54 1.78 12.14
N ARG A 44 -6.76 2.93 11.48
CA ARG A 44 -5.70 3.80 10.99
C ARG A 44 -4.79 4.31 12.11
N ALA A 45 -5.34 4.65 13.25
CA ALA A 45 -4.57 5.12 14.40
C ALA A 45 -3.63 4.04 15.00
N LYS A 46 -3.99 2.76 14.84
CA LYS A 46 -3.19 1.64 15.37
C LYS A 46 -2.26 1.03 14.33
N LEU A 47 -2.56 1.17 13.03
CA LEU A 47 -1.75 0.59 11.96
C LEU A 47 -0.33 1.16 11.98
N ARG A 48 0.64 0.27 11.96
CA ARG A 48 2.08 0.61 11.92
C ARG A 48 2.89 -0.49 11.27
N PHE A 49 4.06 -0.12 10.78
CA PHE A 49 5.02 -1.04 10.20
C PHE A 49 6.26 -1.15 11.10
N PRO A 50 6.87 -2.34 11.19
CA PRO A 50 6.43 -3.61 10.56
C PRO A 50 5.11 -4.15 11.16
N ILE A 51 4.36 -4.92 10.40
CA ILE A 51 3.02 -5.42 10.78
C ILE A 51 3.02 -6.22 12.10
N ILE A 52 4.12 -6.88 12.45
CA ILE A 52 4.25 -7.57 13.73
C ILE A 52 4.03 -6.62 14.94
N ASP A 53 4.44 -5.36 14.84
CA ASP A 53 4.24 -4.38 15.90
C ASP A 53 2.78 -3.88 15.95
N TYR A 54 2.11 -3.84 14.81
CA TYR A 54 0.69 -3.61 14.75
C TYR A 54 -0.08 -4.71 15.49
N TYR A 55 0.18 -5.99 15.20
CA TYR A 55 -0.47 -7.11 15.87
C TYR A 55 -0.19 -7.13 17.37
N ARG A 56 1.04 -6.85 17.78
CA ARG A 56 1.41 -6.72 19.20
C ARG A 56 0.57 -5.63 19.90
N SER A 57 0.33 -4.51 19.22
CA SER A 57 -0.48 -3.41 19.76
C SER A 57 -1.97 -3.74 19.88
N LEU A 58 -2.45 -4.72 19.12
CA LEU A 58 -3.81 -5.23 19.19
C LEU A 58 -4.01 -6.31 20.26
N GLY A 59 -2.92 -6.76 20.93
CA GLY A 59 -2.97 -7.73 22.00
C GLY A 59 -2.72 -9.18 21.60
N PHE A 60 -2.24 -9.42 20.37
CA PHE A 60 -1.80 -10.77 19.98
C PHE A 60 -0.57 -11.20 20.78
N ASP A 61 -0.60 -12.40 21.32
CA ASP A 61 0.48 -13.01 22.12
C ASP A 61 1.30 -13.99 21.25
N PHE A 62 2.45 -13.56 20.80
CA PHE A 62 3.34 -14.39 19.97
C PHE A 62 4.05 -15.51 20.76
N GLY A 63 3.97 -15.50 22.08
CA GLY A 63 4.41 -16.62 22.91
C GLY A 63 3.43 -17.78 22.90
N ALA A 64 2.13 -17.46 22.81
CA ALA A 64 1.06 -18.46 22.72
C ALA A 64 0.82 -18.92 21.26
N GLU A 65 0.95 -18.00 20.29
CA GLU A 65 0.68 -18.27 18.88
C GLU A 65 1.72 -17.54 18.01
N PRO A 66 2.59 -18.27 17.28
CA PRO A 66 3.65 -17.67 16.48
C PRO A 66 3.13 -16.71 15.42
N TYR A 67 3.91 -15.64 15.13
CA TYR A 67 3.54 -14.60 14.16
C TYR A 67 3.24 -15.16 12.75
N ASP A 68 3.98 -16.17 12.30
CA ASP A 68 3.79 -16.79 10.99
C ASP A 68 2.44 -17.50 10.86
N VAL A 69 1.89 -18.04 11.95
CA VAL A 69 0.54 -18.62 11.99
C VAL A 69 -0.50 -17.52 11.80
N LEU A 70 -0.34 -16.40 12.52
CA LEU A 70 -1.22 -15.24 12.40
C LEU A 70 -1.15 -14.58 11.02
N ALA A 71 0.05 -14.45 10.47
CA ALA A 71 0.25 -13.89 9.12
C ALA A 71 -0.46 -14.74 8.05
N ARG A 72 -0.38 -16.07 8.14
CA ARG A 72 -1.10 -16.98 7.22
C ARG A 72 -2.62 -16.88 7.38
N GLU A 73 -3.12 -16.86 8.61
CA GLU A 73 -4.55 -16.69 8.89
C GLU A 73 -5.08 -15.39 8.28
N TRP A 74 -4.34 -14.29 8.43
CA TRP A 74 -4.72 -13.02 7.81
C TRP A 74 -4.78 -13.11 6.29
N VAL A 75 -3.78 -13.74 5.66
CA VAL A 75 -3.73 -13.92 4.20
C VAL A 75 -4.90 -14.78 3.70
N GLU A 76 -5.27 -15.84 4.42
CA GLU A 76 -6.43 -16.68 4.07
C GLU A 76 -7.73 -15.87 4.13
N LEU A 77 -7.92 -15.07 5.18
CA LEU A 77 -9.09 -14.19 5.36
C LEU A 77 -9.13 -13.09 4.29
N TYR A 78 -7.98 -12.49 3.99
CA TYR A 78 -7.86 -11.46 2.97
C TYR A 78 -8.20 -12.04 1.58
N ASN A 79 -7.60 -13.14 1.20
CA ASN A 79 -7.84 -13.80 -0.08
C ASN A 79 -9.31 -14.21 -0.29
N ALA A 80 -10.01 -14.56 0.78
CA ALA A 80 -11.43 -14.91 0.72
C ALA A 80 -12.35 -13.73 0.38
N GLY A 81 -11.86 -12.50 0.45
CA GLY A 81 -12.64 -11.28 0.19
C GLY A 81 -12.04 -10.32 -0.83
N GLU A 82 -10.80 -10.53 -1.25
CA GLU A 82 -10.04 -9.62 -2.11
C GLU A 82 -10.71 -9.42 -3.48
N ASP A 83 -11.37 -10.45 -4.02
CA ASP A 83 -12.08 -10.41 -5.29
C ASP A 83 -13.22 -9.37 -5.34
N LYS A 84 -13.67 -8.89 -4.18
CA LYS A 84 -14.70 -7.86 -4.03
C LYS A 84 -14.13 -6.44 -3.95
N CYS A 85 -12.83 -6.29 -3.75
CA CYS A 85 -12.19 -4.99 -3.67
C CYS A 85 -12.11 -4.34 -5.05
N ALA A 86 -12.56 -3.09 -5.15
CA ALA A 86 -12.45 -2.29 -6.37
C ALA A 86 -11.09 -1.57 -6.43
N ALA A 87 -10.82 -0.86 -7.52
CA ALA A 87 -9.75 0.11 -7.56
C ALA A 87 -10.11 1.33 -6.68
N CYS A 88 -9.11 1.93 -6.03
CA CYS A 88 -9.28 3.19 -5.33
C CYS A 88 -9.79 4.30 -6.25
N THR A 89 -10.42 5.33 -5.66
CA THR A 89 -11.01 6.45 -6.40
C THR A 89 -9.97 7.09 -7.32
N GLY A 90 -10.25 7.03 -8.63
CA GLY A 90 -9.40 7.61 -9.66
C GLY A 90 -8.17 6.79 -10.03
N ALA A 91 -7.87 5.66 -9.38
CA ALA A 91 -6.65 4.89 -9.61
C ALA A 91 -6.50 4.41 -11.05
N ALA A 92 -7.52 3.75 -11.60
CA ALA A 92 -7.47 3.24 -12.97
C ALA A 92 -7.29 4.36 -13.99
N ASP A 93 -8.03 5.47 -13.83
CA ASP A 93 -7.91 6.64 -14.71
C ASP A 93 -6.51 7.27 -14.62
N ALA A 94 -5.97 7.44 -13.43
CA ALA A 94 -4.63 7.98 -13.23
C ALA A 94 -3.55 7.10 -13.87
N VAL A 95 -3.62 5.77 -13.67
CA VAL A 95 -2.69 4.80 -14.29
C VAL A 95 -2.75 4.89 -15.82
N HIS A 96 -3.94 4.96 -16.41
CA HIS A 96 -4.12 5.08 -17.87
C HIS A 96 -3.52 6.39 -18.40
N ARG A 97 -3.87 7.52 -17.81
CA ARG A 97 -3.40 8.86 -18.23
C ARG A 97 -1.88 9.00 -18.14
N ILE A 98 -1.28 8.49 -17.08
CA ILE A 98 0.18 8.51 -16.90
C ILE A 98 0.87 7.63 -17.97
N ARG A 99 0.30 6.46 -18.28
CA ARG A 99 0.80 5.59 -19.35
C ARG A 99 0.68 6.22 -20.74
N GLU A 100 -0.45 6.85 -21.03
CA GLU A 100 -0.68 7.56 -22.31
C GLU A 100 0.29 8.74 -22.50
N ALA A 101 0.71 9.37 -21.39
CA ALA A 101 1.74 10.41 -21.42
C ALA A 101 3.16 9.86 -21.62
N GLY A 102 3.36 8.54 -21.69
CA GLY A 102 4.65 7.90 -21.89
C GLY A 102 5.56 7.89 -20.67
N ILE A 103 5.02 8.10 -19.47
CA ILE A 103 5.77 8.03 -18.20
C ILE A 103 5.84 6.56 -17.77
N GLU A 104 7.03 6.11 -17.37
CA GLU A 104 7.24 4.78 -16.84
C GLU A 104 6.53 4.63 -15.50
N GLN A 105 5.91 3.47 -15.27
CA GLN A 105 5.18 3.16 -14.05
C GLN A 105 5.70 1.86 -13.43
N GLN A 106 5.95 1.88 -12.14
CA GLN A 106 6.40 0.71 -11.38
C GLN A 106 5.57 0.56 -10.10
N ILE A 107 5.49 -0.65 -9.57
CA ILE A 107 4.89 -0.93 -8.27
C ILE A 107 5.98 -1.29 -7.27
N LEU A 108 5.87 -0.75 -6.05
CA LEU A 108 6.67 -1.14 -4.89
C LEU A 108 5.73 -1.44 -3.72
N SER A 109 5.53 -2.71 -3.43
CA SER A 109 4.56 -3.20 -2.45
C SER A 109 5.18 -4.17 -1.43
N ALA A 110 4.60 -4.20 -0.23
CA ALA A 110 4.86 -5.20 0.78
C ALA A 110 3.99 -6.47 0.61
N SER A 111 3.11 -6.48 -0.39
CA SER A 111 2.25 -7.63 -0.69
C SER A 111 3.03 -8.78 -1.32
N GLU A 112 2.50 -9.99 -1.16
CA GLU A 112 2.99 -11.15 -1.89
C GLU A 112 2.74 -10.97 -3.39
N ARG A 113 3.74 -11.33 -4.20
CA ARG A 113 3.77 -11.08 -5.66
C ARG A 113 2.61 -11.71 -6.42
N GLY A 114 2.27 -12.95 -6.12
CA GLY A 114 1.22 -13.69 -6.83
C GLY A 114 -0.16 -13.09 -6.58
N MET A 115 -0.43 -12.69 -5.33
CA MET A 115 -1.67 -12.00 -4.95
C MET A 115 -1.80 -10.66 -5.66
N LEU A 116 -0.75 -9.85 -5.62
CA LEU A 116 -0.72 -8.54 -6.27
C LEU A 116 -0.97 -8.64 -7.78
N ILE A 117 -0.30 -9.56 -8.47
CA ILE A 117 -0.50 -9.76 -9.92
C ILE A 117 -1.93 -10.23 -10.23
N ALA A 118 -2.49 -11.14 -9.41
CA ALA A 118 -3.86 -11.60 -9.59
C ALA A 118 -4.87 -10.44 -9.46
N SER A 119 -4.67 -9.56 -8.47
CA SER A 119 -5.50 -8.39 -8.26
C SER A 119 -5.37 -7.38 -9.41
N LEU A 120 -4.16 -7.09 -9.88
CA LEU A 120 -3.95 -6.22 -11.04
C LEU A 120 -4.64 -6.75 -12.30
N ARG A 121 -4.57 -8.07 -12.52
CA ARG A 121 -5.24 -8.72 -13.65
C ARG A 121 -6.75 -8.57 -13.56
N ARG A 122 -7.32 -8.81 -12.39
CA ARG A 122 -8.76 -8.65 -12.12
C ARG A 122 -9.22 -7.20 -12.32
N LEU A 123 -8.39 -6.22 -11.92
CA LEU A 123 -8.65 -4.79 -12.11
C LEU A 123 -8.39 -4.31 -13.55
N GLY A 124 -7.83 -5.16 -14.43
CA GLY A 124 -7.47 -4.80 -15.80
C GLY A 124 -6.24 -3.89 -15.90
N LEU A 125 -5.38 -3.87 -14.88
CA LEU A 125 -4.24 -2.97 -14.76
C LEU A 125 -2.88 -3.65 -14.92
N GLU A 126 -2.80 -4.99 -15.08
CA GLU A 126 -1.54 -5.75 -15.13
C GLU A 126 -0.55 -5.21 -16.18
N GLY A 127 -1.01 -4.81 -17.36
CA GLY A 127 -0.16 -4.36 -18.47
C GLY A 127 0.33 -2.91 -18.40
N TYR A 128 0.02 -2.19 -17.32
CA TYR A 128 0.34 -0.76 -17.22
C TYR A 128 1.62 -0.47 -16.44
N PHE A 129 2.23 -1.49 -15.82
CA PHE A 129 3.42 -1.36 -14.99
C PHE A 129 4.61 -2.04 -15.65
N ASP A 130 5.73 -1.31 -15.78
CA ASP A 130 6.95 -1.79 -16.42
C ASP A 130 7.73 -2.74 -15.48
N GLU A 131 7.66 -2.52 -14.16
CA GLU A 131 8.29 -3.34 -13.15
C GLU A 131 7.39 -3.46 -11.90
N ILE A 132 7.46 -4.61 -11.24
CA ILE A 132 6.73 -4.87 -9.99
C ILE A 132 7.71 -5.40 -8.94
N TYR A 133 7.95 -4.61 -7.91
CA TYR A 133 8.70 -5.00 -6.72
C TYR A 133 7.72 -5.38 -5.61
N ALA A 134 7.64 -6.67 -5.34
CA ALA A 134 6.74 -7.27 -4.36
C ALA A 134 7.49 -8.32 -3.54
N GLN A 135 6.89 -8.79 -2.44
CA GLN A 135 7.49 -9.80 -1.58
C GLN A 135 7.29 -11.20 -2.15
N ASP A 136 8.25 -12.09 -1.87
CA ASP A 136 8.13 -13.52 -2.17
C ASP A 136 7.54 -14.32 -0.99
N ASN A 137 7.07 -13.62 0.05
CA ASN A 137 6.50 -14.19 1.27
C ASN A 137 5.34 -13.35 1.82
N PHE A 138 4.67 -13.85 2.87
CA PHE A 138 3.46 -13.25 3.47
C PHE A 138 3.73 -12.43 4.73
N TYR A 139 4.99 -12.15 5.10
CA TYR A 139 5.30 -11.54 6.40
C TYR A 139 5.10 -10.02 6.45
N ALA A 140 4.85 -9.38 5.33
CA ALA A 140 4.66 -7.93 5.21
C ALA A 140 5.73 -7.14 6.00
N GLU A 141 7.00 -7.49 5.79
CA GLU A 141 8.17 -6.88 6.47
C GLU A 141 8.35 -5.39 6.14
N GLY A 142 7.53 -4.89 5.23
CA GLY A 142 7.55 -3.51 4.75
C GLY A 142 8.41 -3.34 3.50
N LYS A 143 8.42 -2.11 2.97
CA LYS A 143 9.06 -1.79 1.68
C LYS A 143 10.49 -1.28 1.81
N LEU A 144 10.92 -0.84 3.00
CA LEU A 144 12.18 -0.12 3.18
C LEU A 144 13.42 -0.94 2.78
N GLY A 145 13.39 -2.26 3.02
CA GLY A 145 14.46 -3.17 2.60
C GLY A 145 14.59 -3.23 1.09
N THR A 146 13.47 -3.47 0.41
CA THR A 146 13.38 -3.49 -1.05
C THR A 146 13.77 -2.13 -1.63
N ALA A 147 13.25 -1.03 -1.08
CA ALA A 147 13.57 0.33 -1.50
C ALA A 147 15.08 0.61 -1.48
N LYS A 148 15.78 0.24 -0.40
CA LYS A 148 17.25 0.37 -0.29
C LYS A 148 17.97 -0.45 -1.36
N ALA A 149 17.52 -1.68 -1.63
CA ALA A 149 18.15 -2.56 -2.62
C ALA A 149 17.99 -2.06 -4.05
N ILE A 150 16.89 -1.36 -4.37
CA ILE A 150 16.61 -0.89 -5.72
C ILE A 150 16.89 0.61 -5.93
N ALA A 151 17.20 1.37 -4.87
CA ALA A 151 17.40 2.82 -4.96
C ALA A 151 18.41 3.24 -6.05
N SER A 152 19.51 2.48 -6.21
CA SER A 152 20.50 2.75 -7.24
C SER A 152 19.98 2.57 -8.68
N ARG A 153 18.89 1.86 -8.88
CA ARG A 153 18.28 1.64 -10.21
C ARG A 153 17.55 2.88 -10.73
N PHE A 154 17.16 3.78 -9.83
CA PHE A 154 16.43 4.99 -10.22
C PHE A 154 17.37 6.09 -10.72
N GLY A 155 18.65 6.10 -10.29
CA GLY A 155 19.67 7.01 -10.79
C GLY A 155 19.29 8.49 -10.61
N GLU A 156 19.48 9.30 -11.63
CA GLU A 156 19.11 10.71 -11.68
C GLU A 156 17.68 10.97 -12.20
N ARG A 157 16.85 9.94 -12.25
CA ARG A 157 15.46 10.04 -12.74
C ARG A 157 14.62 10.86 -11.78
N ARG A 158 13.80 11.74 -12.34
CA ARG A 158 12.79 12.48 -11.55
C ARG A 158 11.63 11.55 -11.26
N ALA A 159 11.70 10.88 -10.13
CA ALA A 159 10.69 9.92 -9.70
C ALA A 159 9.71 10.55 -8.71
N VAL A 160 8.47 10.08 -8.73
CA VAL A 160 7.45 10.37 -7.71
C VAL A 160 6.84 9.07 -7.22
N MET A 161 6.66 8.94 -5.90
CA MET A 161 5.96 7.83 -5.28
C MET A 161 4.53 8.25 -4.90
N LEU A 162 3.56 7.43 -5.29
CA LEU A 162 2.18 7.49 -4.85
C LEU A 162 1.94 6.41 -3.81
N GLY A 163 1.44 6.78 -2.65
CA GLY A 163 1.11 5.87 -1.57
C GLY A 163 0.06 6.48 -0.64
N ASP A 164 -0.34 5.75 0.38
CA ASP A 164 -1.40 6.13 1.30
C ASP A 164 -0.97 6.12 2.78
N THR A 165 0.30 5.83 3.06
CA THR A 165 0.85 5.76 4.42
C THR A 165 2.12 6.59 4.61
N VAL A 166 2.47 6.87 5.87
CA VAL A 166 3.79 7.45 6.22
C VAL A 166 4.94 6.55 5.77
N HIS A 167 4.73 5.23 5.71
CA HIS A 167 5.72 4.28 5.23
C HIS A 167 6.07 4.48 3.75
N ASP A 168 5.12 4.95 2.94
CA ASP A 168 5.36 5.32 1.54
C ASP A 168 6.20 6.59 1.44
N PHE A 169 5.90 7.59 2.28
CA PHE A 169 6.74 8.79 2.37
C PHE A 169 8.18 8.47 2.77
N GLU A 170 8.39 7.60 3.77
CA GLU A 170 9.71 7.13 4.17
C GLU A 170 10.41 6.37 3.03
N THR A 171 9.67 5.54 2.32
CA THR A 171 10.13 4.81 1.14
C THR A 171 10.58 5.76 0.04
N ALA A 172 9.77 6.77 -0.29
CA ALA A 172 10.09 7.80 -1.27
C ALA A 172 11.41 8.51 -0.93
N ARG A 173 11.61 8.86 0.34
CA ARG A 173 12.86 9.48 0.81
C ARG A 173 14.09 8.58 0.60
N ILE A 174 13.96 7.27 0.84
CA ILE A 174 15.06 6.31 0.67
C ILE A 174 15.48 6.22 -0.80
N ILE A 175 14.52 6.21 -1.72
CA ILE A 175 14.80 6.10 -3.16
C ILE A 175 15.10 7.45 -3.82
N GLY A 176 14.98 8.57 -3.09
CA GLY A 176 15.22 9.90 -3.61
C GLY A 176 14.09 10.43 -4.51
N ALA A 177 12.87 9.95 -4.34
CA ALA A 177 11.69 10.37 -5.09
C ALA A 177 10.90 11.46 -4.35
N ASP A 178 10.18 12.30 -5.10
CA ASP A 178 9.07 13.09 -4.54
C ASP A 178 7.96 12.14 -4.06
N CYS A 179 7.03 12.66 -3.25
CA CYS A 179 5.92 11.86 -2.73
C CYS A 179 4.61 12.61 -2.86
N ILE A 180 3.55 11.89 -3.23
CA ILE A 180 2.15 12.34 -3.16
C ILE A 180 1.40 11.29 -2.34
N LEU A 181 0.62 11.71 -1.34
CA LEU A 181 -0.11 10.79 -0.47
C LEU A 181 -1.62 10.86 -0.73
N PHE A 182 -2.20 9.68 -0.91
CA PHE A 182 -3.65 9.48 -1.05
C PHE A 182 -4.30 9.31 0.33
N THR A 183 -5.34 10.07 0.60
CA THR A 183 -5.99 10.11 1.92
C THR A 183 -7.11 9.07 2.10
N GLY A 184 -7.45 8.33 1.04
CA GLY A 184 -8.52 7.32 1.06
C GLY A 184 -8.10 5.95 1.58
N GLY A 185 -6.80 5.71 1.80
CA GLY A 185 -6.25 4.42 2.16
C GLY A 185 -6.12 4.15 3.67
N HIS A 186 -5.08 3.42 4.03
CA HIS A 186 -4.82 2.92 5.40
C HIS A 186 -4.22 3.96 6.35
N GLY A 187 -3.64 5.06 5.82
CA GLY A 187 -2.96 6.06 6.63
C GLY A 187 -3.92 6.97 7.40
N MET A 188 -3.53 7.36 8.63
CA MET A 188 -4.26 8.36 9.40
C MET A 188 -3.99 9.76 8.81
N TYR A 189 -5.05 10.52 8.52
CA TYR A 189 -4.93 11.83 7.88
C TYR A 189 -3.97 12.79 8.60
N SER A 190 -3.99 12.83 9.94
CA SER A 190 -3.08 13.68 10.73
C SER A 190 -1.60 13.36 10.46
N ASP A 191 -1.27 12.08 10.31
CA ASP A 191 0.09 11.61 10.12
C ASP A 191 0.55 11.87 8.68
N LEU A 192 -0.35 11.69 7.71
CA LEU A 192 -0.10 12.06 6.32
C LEU A 192 0.15 13.57 6.17
N ALA A 193 -0.66 14.40 6.84
CA ALA A 193 -0.51 15.86 6.82
C ALA A 193 0.82 16.32 7.44
N ALA A 194 1.33 15.59 8.43
CA ALA A 194 2.63 15.86 9.05
C ALA A 194 3.82 15.64 8.10
N CYS A 195 3.65 14.84 7.04
CA CYS A 195 4.68 14.61 6.02
C CYS A 195 4.98 15.84 5.15
N ARG A 196 4.05 16.81 5.08
CA ARG A 196 4.18 18.08 4.33
C ARG A 196 4.46 17.87 2.83
N VAL A 197 3.84 16.86 2.25
CA VAL A 197 3.82 16.58 0.81
C VAL A 197 2.39 16.78 0.28
N PRO A 198 2.18 16.87 -1.05
CA PRO A 198 0.83 16.93 -1.60
C PRO A 198 -0.05 15.78 -1.11
N LEU A 199 -1.26 16.14 -0.64
CA LEU A 199 -2.31 15.19 -0.26
C LEU A 199 -3.44 15.27 -1.27
N VAL A 200 -3.92 14.11 -1.72
CA VAL A 200 -5.04 14.00 -2.67
C VAL A 200 -6.10 13.05 -2.12
N SER A 201 -7.35 13.35 -2.40
CA SER A 201 -8.49 12.47 -2.05
C SER A 201 -9.01 11.67 -3.26
N ASP A 202 -8.51 11.99 -4.44
CA ASP A 202 -8.80 11.34 -5.70
C ASP A 202 -7.47 11.21 -6.48
N LEU A 203 -7.14 10.01 -6.95
CA LEU A 203 -5.87 9.78 -7.64
C LEU A 203 -5.79 10.46 -9.02
N ARG A 204 -6.92 10.94 -9.57
CA ARG A 204 -6.91 11.82 -10.74
C ARG A 204 -6.21 13.15 -10.46
N GLU A 205 -6.34 13.68 -9.23
CA GLU A 205 -5.60 14.87 -8.79
C GLU A 205 -4.08 14.61 -8.76
N ALA A 206 -3.67 13.40 -8.35
CA ALA A 206 -2.26 13.00 -8.41
C ALA A 206 -1.75 12.97 -9.85
N ALA A 207 -2.54 12.41 -10.79
CA ALA A 207 -2.18 12.44 -12.21
C ALA A 207 -2.06 13.88 -12.74
N ASP A 208 -2.94 14.80 -12.33
CA ASP A 208 -2.86 16.22 -12.71
C ASP A 208 -1.55 16.86 -12.21
N ILE A 209 -1.13 16.59 -10.98
CA ILE A 209 0.15 17.08 -10.41
C ILE A 209 1.35 16.49 -11.16
N ILE A 210 1.28 15.23 -11.60
CA ILE A 210 2.36 14.52 -12.29
C ILE A 210 2.52 15.02 -13.72
N LEU A 211 1.41 15.22 -14.40
CA LEU A 211 1.40 15.58 -15.81
C LEU A 211 1.67 17.08 -16.05
N GLY A 212 1.41 17.95 -15.05
CA GLY A 212 1.73 19.39 -15.08
C GLY A 212 0.63 20.20 -15.65
#